data_3007a5597f1ce5f667db8ee957a33ce6
#
_entry.id   3007a5597f1ce5f667db8ee957a33ce6
#
_cell.length_a   1.000
_cell.length_b   1.000
_cell.length_c   1.000
_cell.angle_alpha   90.00
_cell.angle_beta   90.00
_cell.angle_gamma   90.00
#
_symmetry.space_group_name_H-M   'P 1'
#
loop_
_entity.id
_entity.type
_entity.pdbx_description
1 polymer ?
#
loop_
_entity_poly.entity_id
_entity_poly.type
_entity_poly.pdbx_seq_one_letter_code
_entity_poly.pdbx_strand_id
1 'polypeptide(L)'
;MRKTILSLLAVLIGQFVMADNIDLVRGYPGLDPEDDPRSVTQVTASIDGQVVTVSFDELTASQIVVTNAANMTVFNQTYVPAYSVQANLSSLPSGSYTLHIYAMGSWWYGVFNL
;
A
#
# COMPACT_ATOMS: atom_id res chain seq x y z
N MET A 1 -4.91 9.98 34.77
CA MET A 1 -6.11 10.29 34.10
C MET A 1 -6.01 11.53 33.34
N ARG A 2 -5.72 12.60 33.93
CA ARG A 2 -5.61 13.78 33.17
C ARG A 2 -4.66 13.71 32.05
N LYS A 3 -3.56 13.05 32.29
CA LYS A 3 -2.63 12.87 31.21
C LYS A 3 -3.23 12.10 30.08
N THR A 4 -4.03 11.16 30.41
CA THR A 4 -4.68 10.35 29.42
C THR A 4 -5.56 11.19 28.53
N ILE A 5 -6.25 12.13 29.12
CA ILE A 5 -7.12 12.99 28.34
C ILE A 5 -6.33 13.85 27.39
N LEU A 6 -5.22 14.38 27.86
CA LEU A 6 -4.41 15.20 26.99
C LEU A 6 -3.84 14.39 25.85
N SER A 7 -3.42 13.20 26.14
CA SER A 7 -2.91 12.34 25.11
C SER A 7 -3.95 12.05 24.06
N LEU A 8 -5.15 11.85 24.51
CA LEU A 8 -6.23 11.57 23.60
C LEU A 8 -6.45 12.73 22.65
N LEU A 9 -6.37 13.92 23.17
CA LEU A 9 -6.56 15.07 22.34
C LEU A 9 -5.48 15.18 21.29
N ALA A 10 -4.26 14.93 21.68
CA ALA A 10 -3.16 14.99 20.75
C ALA A 10 -3.30 13.94 19.66
N VAL A 11 -3.78 12.78 20.02
CA VAL A 11 -3.98 11.74 19.07
C VAL A 11 -5.02 12.12 18.04
N LEU A 12 -6.10 12.75 18.49
CA LEU A 12 -7.11 13.20 17.56
C LEU A 12 -6.56 14.15 16.54
N ILE A 13 -5.76 15.07 16.98
CA ILE A 13 -5.18 16.02 16.07
C ILE A 13 -4.25 15.30 15.12
N GLY A 14 -3.47 14.38 15.63
CA GLY A 14 -2.55 13.65 14.80
C GLY A 14 -3.23 12.81 13.73
N GLN A 15 -4.46 12.44 13.98
CA GLN A 15 -5.15 11.62 13.01
C GLN A 15 -5.43 12.31 11.72
N PHE A 16 -5.37 13.60 11.70
CA PHE A 16 -5.62 14.29 10.46
C PHE A 16 -4.47 14.20 9.49
N VAL A 17 -3.39 13.59 9.91
CA VAL A 17 -2.25 13.53 9.04
C VAL A 17 -1.90 12.14 8.69
N MET A 18 -2.74 11.27 8.72
CA MET A 18 -2.42 9.98 8.81
C MET A 18 -1.88 9.17 7.78
N ALA A 19 -2.40 9.09 6.69
CA ALA A 19 -2.00 8.10 5.70
C ALA A 19 -0.72 8.57 5.01
N ASP A 20 0.25 7.72 4.94
CA ASP A 20 1.46 7.99 4.17
C ASP A 20 1.31 7.40 2.79
N ASN A 21 1.66 8.17 1.79
CA ASN A 21 1.63 7.67 0.43
C ASN A 21 2.77 6.69 0.21
N ILE A 22 2.49 5.65 -0.51
CA ILE A 22 3.51 4.72 -0.96
C ILE A 22 3.80 5.07 -2.40
N ASP A 23 5.06 5.42 -2.68
CA ASP A 23 5.44 5.78 -4.04
C ASP A 23 5.50 4.52 -4.88
N LEU A 24 4.73 4.49 -5.93
CA LEU A 24 4.65 3.34 -6.79
C LEU A 24 5.43 3.55 -8.07
N VAL A 25 6.14 2.51 -8.48
CA VAL A 25 6.85 2.48 -9.75
C VAL A 25 6.19 1.40 -10.58
N ARG A 26 5.90 1.69 -11.82
CA ARG A 26 5.32 0.69 -12.69
C ARG A 26 6.40 -0.30 -13.11
N GLY A 27 6.11 -1.57 -12.95
CA GLY A 27 7.06 -2.62 -13.27
C GLY A 27 7.20 -3.58 -12.13
N TYR A 28 8.23 -4.39 -12.18
CA TYR A 28 8.53 -5.37 -11.14
C TYR A 28 9.98 -5.20 -10.72
N PRO A 29 10.29 -5.31 -9.43
CA PRO A 29 11.66 -5.11 -8.98
C PRO A 29 12.60 -6.08 -9.69
N GLY A 30 13.74 -5.56 -10.16
CA GLY A 30 14.71 -6.37 -10.85
C GLY A 30 14.50 -6.45 -12.34
N LEU A 31 13.41 -5.92 -12.85
CA LEU A 31 13.17 -5.83 -14.28
C LEU A 31 13.25 -4.38 -14.70
N ASP A 32 13.47 -4.16 -15.98
CA ASP A 32 13.49 -2.80 -16.47
C ASP A 32 12.13 -2.15 -16.27
N PRO A 33 12.07 -0.92 -15.82
CA PRO A 33 10.78 -0.25 -15.66
C PRO A 33 10.14 -0.06 -17.02
N GLU A 34 8.82 -0.10 -17.00
CA GLU A 34 8.09 0.21 -18.20
C GLU A 34 8.07 1.71 -18.41
N ASP A 35 8.12 2.07 -19.67
CA ASP A 35 8.32 3.42 -20.02
C ASP A 35 7.20 4.02 -20.76
N ASP A 36 6.00 3.61 -20.53
CA ASP A 36 4.85 4.11 -21.24
C ASP A 36 4.23 5.25 -20.45
N PRO A 37 4.43 6.47 -20.89
CA PRO A 37 3.94 7.62 -20.13
C PRO A 37 2.43 7.70 -20.06
N ARG A 38 1.74 7.00 -20.93
CA ARG A 38 0.30 7.10 -20.91
C ARG A 38 -0.34 6.31 -19.80
N SER A 39 0.43 5.46 -19.17
CA SER A 39 -0.14 4.62 -18.14
C SER A 39 0.10 5.18 -16.78
N VAL A 40 0.38 6.42 -16.72
CA VAL A 40 0.66 7.04 -15.48
C VAL A 40 -0.54 7.07 -14.62
N THR A 41 -0.37 6.79 -13.42
CA THR A 41 -1.24 7.15 -12.36
C THR A 41 -2.57 6.59 -12.29
N GLN A 42 -2.76 5.47 -12.78
CA GLN A 42 -4.01 4.81 -12.61
C GLN A 42 -4.13 4.13 -11.26
N VAL A 43 -3.02 3.98 -10.56
CA VAL A 43 -2.97 3.26 -9.30
C VAL A 43 -2.25 4.09 -8.27
N THR A 44 -2.85 4.23 -7.09
CA THR A 44 -2.18 4.89 -5.97
C THR A 44 -2.27 3.99 -4.76
N ALA A 45 -1.35 4.17 -3.83
CA ALA A 45 -1.34 3.39 -2.61
C ALA A 45 -0.96 4.26 -1.43
N SER A 46 -1.50 3.92 -0.28
CA SER A 46 -1.15 4.60 0.96
C SER A 46 -1.18 3.60 2.09
N ILE A 47 -0.54 3.96 3.19
CA ILE A 47 -0.56 3.13 4.38
C ILE A 47 -0.98 3.99 5.56
N ASP A 48 -1.88 3.46 6.36
CA ASP A 48 -2.36 4.10 7.57
C ASP A 48 -2.27 3.07 8.67
N GLY A 49 -1.29 3.24 9.57
CA GLY A 49 -1.02 2.23 10.56
C GLY A 49 -0.52 0.96 9.89
N GLN A 50 -1.30 -0.07 9.93
CA GLN A 50 -0.94 -1.35 9.35
C GLN A 50 -1.89 -1.77 8.23
N VAL A 51 -2.64 -0.83 7.69
CA VAL A 51 -3.56 -1.10 6.60
C VAL A 51 -3.10 -0.36 5.37
N VAL A 52 -2.87 -1.10 4.31
CA VAL A 52 -2.51 -0.53 3.02
C VAL A 52 -3.78 -0.40 2.20
N THR A 53 -3.99 0.77 1.62
CA THR A 53 -5.12 1.02 0.74
C THR A 53 -4.60 1.28 -0.66
N VAL A 54 -5.14 0.55 -1.62
CA VAL A 54 -4.79 0.72 -3.03
C VAL A 54 -6.03 1.21 -3.75
N SER A 55 -5.89 2.28 -4.49
CA SER A 55 -7.00 2.92 -5.18
C SER A 55 -6.75 2.98 -6.68
N PHE A 56 -7.82 2.84 -7.42
CA PHE A 56 -7.80 2.86 -8.87
C PHE A 56 -8.77 3.91 -9.36
N ASP A 57 -8.53 4.46 -10.54
CA ASP A 57 -9.46 5.44 -11.07
C ASP A 57 -10.61 4.80 -11.84
N GLU A 58 -10.63 3.48 -11.93
CA GLU A 58 -11.76 2.77 -12.50
C GLU A 58 -11.91 1.42 -11.81
N LEU A 59 -13.02 0.77 -12.04
CA LEU A 59 -13.32 -0.50 -11.41
C LEU A 59 -12.30 -1.54 -11.89
N THR A 60 -11.54 -2.10 -10.99
CA THR A 60 -10.38 -2.90 -11.36
C THR A 60 -10.24 -4.13 -10.49
N ALA A 61 -10.04 -5.28 -11.12
CA ALA A 61 -9.66 -6.48 -10.40
C ALA A 61 -8.16 -6.43 -10.16
N SER A 62 -7.72 -6.88 -9.01
CA SER A 62 -6.32 -6.73 -8.64
C SER A 62 -5.82 -7.87 -7.79
N GLN A 63 -4.51 -7.96 -7.70
CA GLN A 63 -3.83 -8.86 -6.79
C GLN A 63 -2.80 -8.05 -6.02
N ILE A 64 -2.74 -8.24 -4.72
CA ILE A 64 -1.78 -7.57 -3.88
C ILE A 64 -0.86 -8.61 -3.27
N VAL A 65 0.43 -8.41 -3.44
CA VAL A 65 1.46 -9.26 -2.87
C VAL A 65 2.38 -8.39 -2.05
N VAL A 66 2.74 -8.82 -0.86
CA VAL A 66 3.70 -8.10 -0.03
C VAL A 66 4.86 -9.04 0.25
N THR A 67 6.06 -8.54 0.03
CA THR A 67 7.27 -9.29 0.35
C THR A 67 8.02 -8.58 1.46
N ASN A 68 8.75 -9.36 2.26
CA ASN A 68 9.55 -8.78 3.34
C ASN A 68 10.96 -8.46 2.85
N ALA A 69 11.81 -8.02 3.73
CA ALA A 69 13.16 -7.62 3.36
C ALA A 69 14.00 -8.78 2.81
N ALA A 70 13.60 -10.00 3.10
CA ALA A 70 14.27 -11.18 2.57
C ALA A 70 13.63 -11.67 1.27
N ASN A 71 12.74 -10.87 0.70
CA ASN A 71 12.04 -11.21 -0.54
C ASN A 71 11.10 -12.40 -0.43
N MET A 72 10.64 -12.67 0.77
CA MET A 72 9.67 -13.73 0.96
C MET A 72 8.27 -13.14 0.94
N THR A 73 7.36 -13.82 0.27
CA THR A 73 5.97 -13.40 0.22
C THR A 73 5.33 -13.63 1.58
N VAL A 74 4.81 -12.57 2.16
CA VAL A 74 4.15 -12.62 3.46
C VAL A 74 2.68 -12.29 3.39
N PHE A 75 2.20 -11.82 2.24
CA PHE A 75 0.79 -11.53 2.02
C PHE A 75 0.51 -11.66 0.53
N ASN A 76 -0.59 -12.29 0.20
CA ASN A 76 -0.98 -12.46 -1.20
C ASN A 76 -2.48 -12.63 -1.25
N GLN A 77 -3.15 -11.72 -1.91
CA GLN A 77 -4.59 -11.77 -2.01
C GLN A 77 -5.07 -11.21 -3.33
N THR A 78 -6.06 -11.88 -3.91
CA THR A 78 -6.71 -11.43 -5.14
C THR A 78 -8.03 -10.77 -4.77
N TYR A 79 -8.36 -9.69 -5.46
CA TYR A 79 -9.55 -8.90 -5.15
C TYR A 79 -10.46 -8.85 -6.36
N VAL A 80 -11.76 -8.91 -6.11
CA VAL A 80 -12.75 -8.70 -7.16
C VAL A 80 -12.72 -7.24 -7.59
N PRO A 81 -13.27 -6.90 -8.75
CA PRO A 81 -13.21 -5.51 -9.22
C PRO A 81 -13.75 -4.52 -8.19
N ALA A 82 -12.97 -3.49 -7.96
CA ALA A 82 -13.31 -2.44 -7.00
C ALA A 82 -12.54 -1.19 -7.36
N TYR A 83 -12.99 -0.05 -6.81
CA TYR A 83 -12.26 1.20 -6.96
C TYR A 83 -11.17 1.32 -5.90
N SER A 84 -11.30 0.57 -4.83
CA SER A 84 -10.32 0.62 -3.74
C SER A 84 -10.34 -0.70 -3.02
N VAL A 85 -9.15 -1.17 -2.63
CA VAL A 85 -9.02 -2.39 -1.86
C VAL A 85 -8.06 -2.14 -0.71
N GLN A 86 -8.20 -2.95 0.34
CA GLN A 86 -7.37 -2.80 1.51
C GLN A 86 -6.68 -4.10 1.86
N ALA A 87 -5.44 -4.00 2.30
CA ALA A 87 -4.68 -5.12 2.81
C ALA A 87 -4.36 -4.85 4.27
N ASN A 88 -4.89 -5.66 5.15
CA ASN A 88 -4.66 -5.51 6.57
C ASN A 88 -3.43 -6.31 6.95
N LEU A 89 -2.37 -5.61 7.29
CA LEU A 89 -1.08 -6.21 7.58
C LEU A 89 -0.77 -6.21 9.07
N SER A 90 -1.80 -6.16 9.91
CA SER A 90 -1.59 -6.05 11.35
C SER A 90 -0.94 -7.28 11.96
N SER A 91 -0.94 -8.40 11.26
CA SER A 91 -0.28 -9.61 11.76
C SER A 91 1.20 -9.67 11.43
N LEU A 92 1.71 -8.72 10.66
CA LEU A 92 3.10 -8.75 10.26
C LEU A 92 3.96 -7.96 11.24
N PRO A 93 5.20 -8.40 11.47
CA PRO A 93 6.08 -7.66 12.37
C PRO A 93 6.54 -6.35 11.75
N SER A 94 7.02 -5.46 12.57
CA SER A 94 7.58 -4.20 12.08
C SER A 94 8.76 -4.49 11.18
N GLY A 95 8.92 -3.67 10.16
CA GLY A 95 10.04 -3.85 9.25
C GLY A 95 9.77 -3.21 7.91
N SER A 96 10.66 -3.46 7.00
CA SER A 96 10.61 -2.94 5.65
C SER A 96 9.96 -3.97 4.74
N TYR A 97 9.05 -3.51 3.90
CA TYR A 97 8.30 -4.40 3.02
C TYR A 97 8.18 -3.78 1.64
N THR A 98 7.91 -4.61 0.66
CA THR A 98 7.61 -4.15 -0.69
C THR A 98 6.20 -4.56 -1.04
N LEU A 99 5.43 -3.60 -1.51
CA LEU A 99 4.08 -3.82 -1.99
C LEU A 99 4.15 -4.06 -3.50
N HIS A 100 3.50 -5.10 -3.97
CA HIS A 100 3.39 -5.40 -5.39
C HIS A 100 1.92 -5.44 -5.74
N ILE A 101 1.52 -4.73 -6.77
CA ILE A 101 0.14 -4.69 -7.20
C ILE A 101 0.08 -5.12 -8.65
N TYR A 102 -0.72 -6.13 -8.93
CA TYR A 102 -0.97 -6.54 -10.31
C TYR A 102 -2.38 -6.11 -10.67
N ALA A 103 -2.50 -5.30 -11.68
CA ALA A 103 -3.78 -4.79 -12.12
C ALA A 103 -3.67 -4.31 -13.56
N MET A 104 -4.74 -4.44 -14.31
CA MET A 104 -4.77 -3.91 -15.68
C MET A 104 -3.62 -4.41 -16.53
N GLY A 105 -3.21 -5.65 -16.30
CA GLY A 105 -2.15 -6.28 -17.08
C GLY A 105 -0.73 -5.84 -16.75
N SER A 106 -0.55 -5.11 -15.69
CA SER A 106 0.77 -4.58 -15.33
C SER A 106 1.02 -4.73 -13.85
N TRP A 107 2.27 -4.61 -13.47
CA TRP A 107 2.68 -4.60 -12.07
C TRP A 107 3.10 -3.21 -11.65
N TRP A 108 2.84 -2.90 -10.39
CA TRP A 108 3.37 -1.71 -9.73
C TRP A 108 4.00 -2.15 -8.43
N TYR A 109 5.02 -1.46 -7.96
CA TYR A 109 5.59 -1.79 -6.66
C TYR A 109 6.06 -0.54 -5.93
N GLY A 110 6.15 -0.64 -4.63
CA GLY A 110 6.66 0.43 -3.79
C GLY A 110 7.08 -0.12 -2.45
N VAL A 111 7.99 0.58 -1.80
CA VAL A 111 8.53 0.15 -0.52
C VAL A 111 7.83 0.92 0.59
N PHE A 112 7.56 0.26 1.67
CA PHE A 112 6.94 0.89 2.82
C PHE A 112 7.44 0.22 4.11
N ASN A 113 7.14 0.84 5.23
CA ASN A 113 7.55 0.32 6.53
C ASN A 113 6.33 0.10 7.41
N LEU A 114 6.42 -0.94 8.22
CA LEU A 114 5.42 -1.22 9.25
C LEU A 114 5.99 -0.93 10.62
#